data_44015ad28c2a85e65ab5e47efef5850d
#
_entry.id   44015ad28c2a85e65ab5e47efef5850d
#
_cell.length_a   1.000
_cell.length_b   1.000
_cell.length_c   1.000
_cell.angle_alpha   90.00
_cell.angle_beta   90.00
_cell.angle_gamma   90.00
#
_symmetry.space_group_name_H-M   'P 1'
#
loop_
_entity.id
_entity.type
_entity.pdbx_description
1 polymer ?
#
loop_
_entity_poly.entity_id
_entity_poly.type
_entity_poly.pdbx_seq_one_letter_code
_entity_poly.pdbx_strand_id
1 'polypeptide(L)'
;PFGERSPAPIASHSSRRALELSERLAARGAKMYGAWWCSHCAGQKETLGAEAMGEGGFYVECSPDGAGAENERCVAAGVKGYPTWEVGGQLFPGEKDLSELDEMLSSAK
;
A
#
# COMPACT_ATOMS: atom_id res chain seq x y z
N PRO A 1 7.66 -18.39 10.24
CA PRO A 1 9.04 -18.63 10.55
C PRO A 1 9.57 -17.69 11.61
N PHE A 2 10.59 -18.14 12.27
CA PHE A 2 11.26 -17.39 13.30
C PHE A 2 11.83 -16.10 12.76
N GLY A 3 11.58 -14.98 13.42
CA GLY A 3 12.15 -13.70 13.08
C GLY A 3 11.39 -12.88 12.07
N GLU A 4 10.39 -13.47 11.41
CA GLU A 4 9.55 -12.69 10.51
C GLU A 4 8.62 -11.77 11.28
N ARG A 5 8.42 -10.56 10.75
CA ARG A 5 7.55 -9.54 11.35
C ARG A 5 6.39 -9.24 10.42
N SER A 6 5.26 -8.95 11.02
CA SER A 6 4.06 -8.57 10.27
C SER A 6 3.61 -7.19 10.69
N PRO A 7 2.94 -6.45 9.79
CA PRO A 7 2.31 -5.20 10.18
C PRO A 7 1.27 -5.43 11.27
N ALA A 8 1.00 -4.40 12.07
CA ALA A 8 -0.07 -4.45 13.06
C ALA A 8 -1.40 -4.71 12.36
N PRO A 9 -2.34 -5.42 13.00
CA PRO A 9 -3.68 -5.60 12.46
C PRO A 9 -4.36 -4.24 12.23
N ILE A 10 -5.15 -4.15 11.15
CA ILE A 10 -5.88 -2.94 10.82
C ILE A 10 -7.15 -2.89 11.66
N ALA A 11 -7.33 -1.80 12.42
CA ALA A 11 -8.47 -1.66 13.33
C ALA A 11 -9.69 -1.06 12.66
N SER A 12 -9.52 -0.25 11.62
CA SER A 12 -10.63 0.41 10.94
C SER A 12 -11.33 -0.51 9.94
N HIS A 13 -12.60 -0.21 9.70
CA HIS A 13 -13.38 -0.83 8.64
C HIS A 13 -13.43 0.09 7.44
N SER A 14 -13.52 -0.50 6.25
CA SER A 14 -13.53 0.26 5.01
C SER A 14 -14.89 0.91 4.76
N SER A 15 -14.88 2.21 4.42
CA SER A 15 -16.06 2.88 3.89
C SER A 15 -16.36 2.38 2.48
N ARG A 16 -17.55 2.67 1.97
CA ARG A 16 -17.90 2.36 0.59
C ARG A 16 -16.91 3.00 -0.38
N ARG A 17 -16.55 4.25 -0.13
CA ARG A 17 -15.60 4.97 -0.96
C ARG A 17 -14.23 4.29 -0.97
N ALA A 18 -13.76 3.84 0.19
CA ALA A 18 -12.48 3.13 0.29
C ALA A 18 -12.52 1.81 -0.48
N LEU A 19 -13.63 1.08 -0.41
CA LEU A 19 -13.79 -0.16 -1.17
C LEU A 19 -13.78 0.08 -2.67
N GLU A 20 -14.47 1.12 -3.15
CA GLU A 20 -14.48 1.48 -4.57
C GLU A 20 -13.10 1.89 -5.05
N LEU A 21 -12.37 2.68 -4.25
CA LEU A 21 -11.00 3.05 -4.56
C LEU A 21 -10.07 1.83 -4.62
N SER A 22 -10.25 0.91 -3.66
CA SER A 22 -9.48 -0.33 -3.62
C SER A 22 -9.69 -1.16 -4.89
N GLU A 23 -10.92 -1.26 -5.36
CA GLU A 23 -11.23 -1.96 -6.61
C GLU A 23 -10.54 -1.30 -7.80
N ARG A 24 -10.56 0.02 -7.86
CA ARG A 24 -9.90 0.78 -8.94
C ARG A 24 -8.38 0.63 -8.88
N LEU A 25 -7.81 0.67 -7.68
CA LEU A 25 -6.37 0.45 -7.49
C LEU A 25 -5.98 -0.94 -7.98
N ALA A 26 -6.72 -1.96 -7.56
CA ALA A 26 -6.46 -3.33 -7.97
C ALA A 26 -6.59 -3.51 -9.49
N ALA A 27 -7.62 -2.91 -10.09
CA ALA A 27 -7.85 -2.99 -11.54
C ALA A 27 -6.71 -2.34 -12.35
N ARG A 28 -6.05 -1.34 -11.76
CA ARG A 28 -4.90 -0.66 -12.39
C ARG A 28 -3.57 -1.34 -12.08
N GLY A 29 -3.59 -2.45 -11.34
CA GLY A 29 -2.38 -3.14 -10.93
C GLY A 29 -1.53 -2.32 -9.96
N ALA A 30 -2.15 -1.44 -9.18
CA ALA A 30 -1.45 -0.58 -8.24
C ALA A 30 -0.69 -1.40 -7.21
N LYS A 31 0.43 -0.84 -6.73
CA LYS A 31 1.21 -1.42 -5.64
C LYS A 31 1.42 -0.38 -4.56
N MET A 32 1.34 -0.80 -3.31
CA MET A 32 1.70 0.01 -2.16
C MET A 32 2.96 -0.59 -1.54
N TYR A 33 4.08 0.06 -1.79
CA TYR A 33 5.36 -0.37 -1.23
C TYR A 33 5.50 0.18 0.18
N GLY A 34 5.68 -0.69 1.15
CA GLY A 34 5.74 -0.26 2.54
C GLY A 34 6.64 -1.16 3.39
N ALA A 35 6.63 -0.90 4.68
CA ALA A 35 7.36 -1.69 5.65
C ALA A 35 6.49 -1.91 6.89
N TRP A 36 6.60 -3.08 7.50
CA TRP A 36 5.77 -3.44 8.65
C TRP A 36 5.92 -2.47 9.84
N TRP A 37 7.09 -1.85 9.98
CA TRP A 37 7.41 -0.93 11.08
C TRP A 37 7.08 0.54 10.76
N CYS A 38 6.65 0.85 9.56
CA CYS A 38 6.45 2.23 9.12
C CYS A 38 5.10 2.78 9.59
N SER A 39 5.13 3.85 10.40
CA SER A 39 3.91 4.45 10.94
C SER A 39 3.01 5.05 9.87
N HIS A 40 3.58 5.66 8.83
CA HIS A 40 2.79 6.20 7.71
C HIS A 40 2.17 5.09 6.88
N CYS A 41 2.82 3.94 6.80
CA CYS A 41 2.22 2.76 6.15
C CYS A 41 1.03 2.25 6.96
N ALA A 42 1.17 2.22 8.30
CA ALA A 42 0.06 1.85 9.17
C ALA A 42 -1.11 2.83 9.00
N GLY A 43 -0.82 4.13 8.95
CA GLY A 43 -1.82 5.16 8.70
C GLY A 43 -2.52 4.99 7.36
N GLN A 44 -1.78 4.67 6.32
CA GLN A 44 -2.34 4.41 4.99
C GLN A 44 -3.32 3.24 5.02
N LYS A 45 -2.96 2.17 5.72
CA LYS A 45 -3.82 0.99 5.87
C LYS A 45 -5.09 1.32 6.63
N GLU A 46 -4.98 2.14 7.69
CA GLU A 46 -6.15 2.57 8.46
C GLU A 46 -7.08 3.47 7.65
N THR A 47 -6.52 4.30 6.77
CA THR A 47 -7.32 5.14 5.87
C THR A 47 -8.16 4.30 4.92
N LEU A 48 -7.60 3.22 4.40
CA LEU A 48 -8.33 2.32 3.50
C LEU A 48 -9.22 1.34 4.26
N GLY A 49 -8.76 0.85 5.40
CA GLY A 49 -9.51 -0.09 6.22
C GLY A 49 -9.19 -1.55 5.92
N ALA A 50 -9.53 -2.41 6.85
CA ALA A 50 -9.16 -3.82 6.80
C ALA A 50 -9.67 -4.54 5.55
N GLU A 51 -10.92 -4.31 5.17
CA GLU A 51 -11.54 -4.98 4.02
C GLU A 51 -10.86 -4.60 2.71
N ALA A 52 -10.65 -3.29 2.49
CA ALA A 52 -10.01 -2.80 1.27
C ALA A 52 -8.58 -3.31 1.15
N MET A 53 -7.84 -3.32 2.24
CA MET A 53 -6.46 -3.83 2.22
C MET A 53 -6.41 -5.32 1.99
N GLY A 54 -7.32 -6.09 2.60
CA GLY A 54 -7.37 -7.53 2.44
C GLY A 54 -7.77 -7.97 1.03
N GLU A 55 -8.76 -7.31 0.44
CA GLU A 55 -9.25 -7.64 -0.89
C GLU A 55 -8.41 -7.06 -2.01
N GLY A 56 -7.79 -5.90 -1.77
CA GLY A 56 -7.02 -5.20 -2.79
C GLY A 56 -5.75 -5.92 -3.22
N GLY A 57 -5.07 -6.56 -2.31
CA GLY A 57 -3.88 -7.37 -2.61
C GLY A 57 -2.70 -6.59 -3.15
N PHE A 58 -2.64 -5.28 -2.92
CA PHE A 58 -1.62 -4.42 -3.53
C PHE A 58 -0.43 -4.10 -2.61
N TYR A 59 -0.48 -4.52 -1.35
CA TYR A 59 0.63 -4.24 -0.42
C TYR A 59 1.86 -5.09 -0.74
N VAL A 60 3.01 -4.45 -0.78
CA VAL A 60 4.30 -5.12 -0.97
C VAL A 60 5.18 -4.80 0.23
N GLU A 61 5.61 -5.84 0.95
CA GLU A 61 6.49 -5.69 2.11
C GLU A 61 7.93 -5.51 1.63
N CYS A 62 8.53 -4.36 1.93
CA CYS A 62 9.88 -4.02 1.48
C CYS A 62 10.96 -4.29 2.54
N SER A 63 10.57 -4.39 3.82
CA SER A 63 11.55 -4.66 4.86
C SER A 63 11.99 -6.14 4.81
N PRO A 64 13.31 -6.41 4.74
CA PRO A 64 13.79 -7.79 4.59
C PRO A 64 13.34 -8.74 5.69
N ASP A 65 13.07 -8.24 6.90
CA ASP A 65 12.61 -9.06 8.01
C ASP A 65 11.08 -9.15 8.11
N GLY A 66 10.38 -8.58 7.14
CA GLY A 66 8.91 -8.65 7.12
C GLY A 66 8.41 -9.94 6.50
N ALA A 67 7.23 -10.39 6.93
CA ALA A 67 6.60 -11.59 6.39
C ALA A 67 6.31 -11.39 4.89
N GLY A 68 6.74 -12.33 4.08
CA GLY A 68 6.55 -12.28 2.62
C GLY A 68 7.33 -11.16 1.94
N ALA A 69 8.44 -10.72 2.52
CA ALA A 69 9.20 -9.58 2.02
C ALA A 69 9.65 -9.75 0.56
N GLU A 70 9.53 -8.66 -0.19
CA GLU A 70 9.97 -8.56 -1.57
C GLU A 70 10.91 -7.36 -1.72
N ASN A 71 11.93 -7.29 -0.87
CA ASN A 71 12.86 -6.15 -0.83
C ASN A 71 13.48 -5.84 -2.19
N GLU A 72 13.91 -6.88 -2.93
CA GLU A 72 14.53 -6.69 -4.24
C GLU A 72 13.57 -6.02 -5.23
N ARG A 73 12.30 -6.36 -5.16
CA ARG A 73 11.27 -5.76 -6.00
C ARG A 73 11.14 -4.26 -5.70
N CYS A 74 11.19 -3.90 -4.43
CA CYS A 74 11.11 -2.50 -4.00
C CYS A 74 12.33 -1.71 -4.49
N VAL A 75 13.51 -2.30 -4.38
CA VAL A 75 14.74 -1.67 -4.87
C VAL A 75 14.67 -1.50 -6.38
N ALA A 76 14.25 -2.54 -7.10
CA ALA A 76 14.13 -2.50 -8.57
C ALA A 76 13.11 -1.44 -9.03
N ALA A 77 12.05 -1.22 -8.27
CA ALA A 77 11.05 -0.20 -8.58
C ALA A 77 11.52 1.22 -8.31
N GLY A 78 12.63 1.38 -7.59
CA GLY A 78 13.17 2.71 -7.27
C GLY A 78 12.53 3.35 -6.04
N VAL A 79 11.93 2.56 -5.16
CA VAL A 79 11.31 3.04 -3.94
C VAL A 79 12.38 3.59 -2.99
N LYS A 80 12.19 4.83 -2.53
CA LYS A 80 13.15 5.51 -1.64
C LYS A 80 12.60 5.85 -0.27
N GLY A 81 11.33 5.60 -0.05
CA GLY A 81 10.65 5.86 1.23
C GLY A 81 9.33 5.15 1.27
N TYR A 82 8.70 5.12 2.43
CA TYR A 82 7.46 4.37 2.64
C TYR A 82 6.37 5.26 3.24
N PRO A 83 5.11 5.07 2.85
CA PRO A 83 4.70 4.24 1.72
C PRO A 83 4.98 4.95 0.39
N THR A 84 5.18 4.18 -0.66
CA THR A 84 5.21 4.70 -2.03
C THR A 84 4.22 3.89 -2.85
N TRP A 85 3.32 4.57 -3.52
CA TRP A 85 2.38 3.93 -4.44
C TRP A 85 2.98 3.85 -5.83
N GLU A 86 2.59 2.82 -6.57
CA GLU A 86 2.94 2.70 -7.98
C GLU A 86 1.68 2.41 -8.77
N VAL A 87 1.43 3.19 -9.81
CA VAL A 87 0.31 3.02 -10.72
C VAL A 87 0.81 3.29 -12.13
N GLY A 88 0.60 2.33 -13.03
CA GLY A 88 1.03 2.49 -14.42
C GLY A 88 2.52 2.72 -14.60
N GLY A 89 3.34 2.15 -13.73
CA GLY A 89 4.79 2.33 -13.76
C GLY A 89 5.28 3.65 -13.18
N GLN A 90 4.38 4.45 -12.66
CA GLN A 90 4.68 5.77 -12.11
C GLN A 90 4.64 5.71 -10.59
N LEU A 91 5.64 6.29 -9.91
CA LEU A 91 5.71 6.29 -8.45
C LEU A 91 5.07 7.54 -7.86
N PHE A 92 4.33 7.35 -6.78
CA PHE A 92 3.65 8.40 -6.02
C PHE A 92 4.01 8.24 -4.55
N PRO A 93 5.07 8.91 -4.07
CA PRO A 93 5.50 8.76 -2.68
C PRO A 93 4.53 9.41 -1.69
N GLY A 94 4.45 8.81 -0.51
CA GLY A 94 3.76 9.40 0.64
C GLY A 94 2.41 8.79 0.93
N GLU A 95 2.02 8.96 2.18
CA GLU A 95 0.70 8.56 2.67
C GLU A 95 -0.36 9.48 2.07
N LYS A 96 -1.51 8.91 1.66
CA LYS A 96 -2.55 9.63 0.94
C LYS A 96 -3.91 9.40 1.56
N ASP A 97 -4.70 10.46 1.67
CA ASP A 97 -6.11 10.31 2.03
C ASP A 97 -6.90 9.80 0.82
N LEU A 98 -8.19 9.54 1.00
CA LEU A 98 -9.01 8.96 -0.07
C LEU A 98 -9.11 9.88 -1.28
N SER A 99 -9.17 11.19 -1.07
CA SER A 99 -9.21 12.15 -2.17
C SER A 99 -7.89 12.16 -2.97
N GLU A 100 -6.78 12.08 -2.25
CA GLU A 100 -5.46 12.04 -2.88
C GLU A 100 -5.25 10.73 -3.65
N LEU A 101 -5.77 9.62 -3.16
CA LEU A 101 -5.75 8.36 -3.89
C LEU A 101 -6.55 8.46 -5.19
N ASP A 102 -7.72 9.10 -5.12
CA ASP A 102 -8.55 9.32 -6.32
C ASP A 102 -7.80 10.18 -7.34
N GLU A 103 -7.19 11.27 -6.90
CA GLU A 103 -6.39 12.14 -7.77
C GLU A 103 -5.21 11.38 -8.39
N MET A 104 -4.55 10.55 -7.62
CA MET A 104 -3.45 9.71 -8.09
C MET A 104 -3.90 8.82 -9.25
N LEU A 105 -5.04 8.15 -9.08
CA LEU A 105 -5.59 7.28 -10.12
C LEU A 105 -5.95 8.07 -11.39
N SER A 106 -6.45 9.29 -11.22
CA SER A 106 -6.82 10.15 -12.35
C SER A 106 -5.59 10.70 -13.10
N SER A 107 -4.50 10.96 -12.39
CA SER A 107 -3.28 11.53 -12.99
C SER A 107 -2.32 10.48 -13.54
N ALA A 108 -2.41 9.24 -13.10
CA ALA A 108 -1.54 8.17 -13.55
C ALA A 108 -1.85 7.79 -15.00
N LYS A 109 -0.80 7.49 -15.76
CA LYS A 109 -0.90 7.14 -17.17
C LYS A 109 -1.17 5.66 -17.42
#